data_28098d70a53ca1f0b78f17aadf2ddd65
#
_entry.id   28098d70a53ca1f0b78f17aadf2ddd65
#
_cell.length_a   1.000
_cell.length_b   1.000
_cell.length_c   1.000
_cell.angle_alpha   90.00
_cell.angle_beta   90.00
_cell.angle_gamma   90.00
#
_symmetry.space_group_name_H-M   'P 1'
#
loop_
_entity.id
_entity.type
_entity.pdbx_description
1 polymer ?
#
loop_
_entity_poly.entity_id
_entity_poly.type
_entity_poly.pdbx_seq_one_letter_code
_entity_poly.pdbx_strand_id
1 'polypeptide(L)'
;MGVTLKYLTKKPLTVEYPDEPAAVFPRYRGRHMLRRYDAAPGEELGLERCIGCCLCEAACPTGAILVEAAENDPGDRHSPGERYAKTYEVNLLRCVFCGDCEEACPVEAIVLTQAIPQPQQERHSFILVKDELLQPPEFNVVIRPEQ
;
A
#
# COMPACT_ATOMS: atom_id res chain seq x y z
N MET A 1 39.98 -20.21 7.83
CA MET A 1 40.48 -19.72 6.53
C MET A 1 39.84 -20.41 5.32
N GLY A 2 39.55 -21.74 5.30
CA GLY A 2 39.03 -22.42 4.12
C GLY A 2 37.63 -21.96 3.64
N VAL A 3 36.75 -21.52 4.53
CA VAL A 3 35.39 -21.06 4.17
C VAL A 3 35.43 -19.72 3.42
N THR A 4 36.20 -18.76 3.92
CA THR A 4 36.35 -17.44 3.28
C THR A 4 36.99 -17.53 1.91
N LEU A 5 38.02 -18.39 1.76
CA LEU A 5 38.67 -18.63 0.48
C LEU A 5 37.71 -19.25 -0.56
N LYS A 6 36.84 -20.17 -0.12
CA LYS A 6 35.82 -20.78 -0.97
C LYS A 6 34.80 -19.76 -1.50
N TYR A 7 34.47 -18.73 -0.69
CA TYR A 7 33.50 -17.69 -1.10
C TYR A 7 34.11 -16.60 -1.99
N LEU A 8 35.46 -16.47 -2.00
CA LEU A 8 36.15 -15.51 -2.85
C LEU A 8 35.92 -15.76 -4.35
N THR A 9 35.74 -17.04 -4.73
CA THR A 9 35.53 -17.46 -6.14
C THR A 9 34.06 -17.62 -6.54
N LYS A 10 33.11 -17.41 -5.61
CA LYS A 10 31.69 -17.49 -5.91
C LYS A 10 31.15 -16.17 -6.45
N LYS A 11 30.16 -16.26 -7.34
CA LYS A 11 29.43 -15.07 -7.81
C LYS A 11 28.80 -14.36 -6.59
N PRO A 12 28.96 -13.04 -6.45
CA PRO A 12 28.34 -12.27 -5.37
C PRO A 12 26.81 -12.36 -5.47
N LEU A 13 26.15 -12.37 -4.31
CA LEU A 13 24.69 -12.36 -4.19
C LEU A 13 24.14 -10.93 -4.02
N THR A 14 25.04 -9.94 -4.10
CA THR A 14 24.69 -8.53 -3.92
C THR A 14 23.78 -8.07 -5.05
N VAL A 15 22.71 -7.39 -4.69
CA VAL A 15 21.83 -6.67 -5.61
C VAL A 15 22.26 -5.22 -5.63
N GLU A 16 22.57 -4.69 -6.80
CA GLU A 16 23.05 -3.32 -6.97
C GLU A 16 21.88 -2.35 -7.09
N TYR A 17 21.20 -2.11 -5.96
CA TYR A 17 20.12 -1.12 -5.92
C TYR A 17 20.69 0.31 -6.09
N PRO A 18 20.09 1.21 -6.87
CA PRO A 18 18.78 1.09 -7.54
C PRO A 18 18.83 0.51 -8.97
N ASP A 19 20.02 0.23 -9.53
CA ASP A 19 20.19 -0.22 -10.92
C ASP A 19 19.61 -1.62 -11.13
N GLU A 20 19.69 -2.48 -10.12
CA GLU A 20 19.06 -3.78 -10.09
C GLU A 20 17.83 -3.76 -9.16
N PRO A 21 16.61 -4.06 -9.66
CA PRO A 21 15.41 -4.09 -8.81
C PRO A 21 15.49 -5.24 -7.80
N ALA A 22 15.05 -4.97 -6.57
CA ALA A 22 14.98 -5.99 -5.53
C ALA A 22 13.96 -7.08 -5.89
N ALA A 23 14.36 -8.35 -5.75
CA ALA A 23 13.47 -9.48 -5.97
C ALA A 23 12.67 -9.77 -4.68
N VAL A 24 11.35 -9.58 -4.74
CA VAL A 24 10.43 -9.82 -3.62
C VAL A 24 9.67 -11.12 -3.79
N PHE A 25 9.22 -11.70 -2.68
CA PHE A 25 8.35 -12.88 -2.70
C PHE A 25 6.91 -12.52 -3.08
N PRO A 26 6.11 -13.46 -3.62
CA PRO A 26 4.72 -13.20 -4.04
C PRO A 26 3.81 -12.66 -2.92
N ARG A 27 4.08 -13.04 -1.66
CA ARG A 27 3.33 -12.58 -0.47
C ARG A 27 3.99 -11.38 0.24
N TYR A 28 4.85 -10.65 -0.46
CA TYR A 28 5.46 -9.46 0.11
C TYR A 28 4.41 -8.38 0.37
N ARG A 29 4.42 -7.81 1.57
CA ARG A 29 3.55 -6.72 2.00
C ARG A 29 4.31 -5.41 1.86
N GLY A 30 4.05 -4.68 0.78
CA GLY A 30 4.70 -3.40 0.51
C GLY A 30 3.74 -2.21 0.67
N ARG A 31 3.85 -1.22 -0.22
CA ARG A 31 3.10 0.02 -0.12
C ARG A 31 1.59 -0.22 -0.13
N HIS A 32 0.87 0.50 0.73
CA HIS A 32 -0.59 0.51 0.77
C HIS A 32 -1.17 1.18 -0.47
N MET A 33 -2.34 0.70 -0.88
CA MET A 33 -3.15 1.24 -1.97
C MET A 33 -4.63 1.17 -1.58
N LEU A 34 -5.39 2.20 -1.90
CA LEU A 34 -6.85 2.19 -1.86
C LEU A 34 -7.42 1.81 -3.23
N ARG A 35 -8.34 0.86 -3.23
CA ARG A 35 -8.97 0.36 -4.45
C ARG A 35 -10.22 1.16 -4.79
N ARG A 36 -10.48 1.25 -6.10
CA ARG A 36 -11.73 1.72 -6.66
C ARG A 36 -12.50 0.55 -7.27
N TYR A 37 -13.78 0.73 -7.49
CA TYR A 37 -14.57 -0.13 -8.37
C TYR A 37 -14.21 0.18 -9.82
N ASP A 38 -14.55 -0.73 -10.73
CA ASP A 38 -14.42 -0.48 -12.14
C ASP A 38 -15.30 0.71 -12.54
N ALA A 39 -14.77 1.57 -13.41
CA ALA A 39 -15.52 2.73 -13.89
C ALA A 39 -16.76 2.31 -14.67
N ALA A 40 -17.87 3.00 -14.46
CA ALA A 40 -19.06 2.80 -15.28
C ALA A 40 -18.83 3.29 -16.71
N PRO A 41 -19.57 2.77 -17.73
CA PRO A 41 -19.43 3.23 -19.10
C PRO A 41 -19.67 4.74 -19.21
N GLY A 42 -18.62 5.48 -19.56
CA GLY A 42 -18.64 6.95 -19.67
C GLY A 42 -18.05 7.72 -18.49
N GLU A 43 -17.60 7.03 -17.44
CA GLU A 43 -16.86 7.63 -16.33
C GLU A 43 -15.35 7.35 -16.48
N GLU A 44 -14.52 8.34 -16.16
CA GLU A 44 -13.05 8.18 -16.21
C GLU A 44 -12.53 7.35 -15.02
N LEU A 45 -13.15 7.49 -13.84
CA LEU A 45 -12.76 6.81 -12.61
C LEU A 45 -13.98 6.22 -11.92
N GLY A 46 -13.85 4.98 -11.44
CA GLY A 46 -14.88 4.33 -10.63
C GLY A 46 -14.93 4.87 -9.21
N LEU A 47 -16.04 4.60 -8.52
CA LEU A 47 -16.26 4.97 -7.12
C LEU A 47 -15.18 4.33 -6.20
N GLU A 48 -14.85 5.02 -5.11
CA GLU A 48 -13.97 4.48 -4.08
C GLU A 48 -14.63 3.31 -3.36
N ARG A 49 -13.86 2.24 -3.09
CA ARG A 49 -14.39 1.11 -2.31
C ARG A 49 -14.54 1.44 -0.82
N CYS A 50 -13.75 2.41 -0.32
CA CYS A 50 -13.76 2.78 1.08
C CYS A 50 -15.07 3.46 1.49
N ILE A 51 -15.72 2.92 2.52
CA ILE A 51 -16.98 3.42 3.11
C ILE A 51 -16.75 4.19 4.42
N GLY A 52 -15.51 4.50 4.79
CA GLY A 52 -15.20 5.25 5.99
C GLY A 52 -15.62 4.54 7.30
N CYS A 53 -15.55 3.22 7.38
CA CYS A 53 -15.98 2.46 8.57
C CYS A 53 -14.97 2.48 9.74
N CYS A 54 -13.75 2.99 9.54
CA CYS A 54 -12.66 3.12 10.51
C CYS A 54 -12.16 1.79 11.12
N LEU A 55 -12.56 0.62 10.61
CA LEU A 55 -12.11 -0.68 11.14
C LEU A 55 -10.60 -0.90 10.95
N CYS A 56 -10.03 -0.44 9.85
CA CYS A 56 -8.60 -0.52 9.58
C CYS A 56 -7.77 0.34 10.55
N GLU A 57 -8.30 1.49 10.99
CA GLU A 57 -7.68 2.33 12.02
C GLU A 57 -7.73 1.64 13.37
N ALA A 58 -8.88 1.08 13.76
CA ALA A 58 -9.06 0.35 15.01
C ALA A 58 -8.21 -0.93 15.09
N ALA A 59 -8.00 -1.62 13.95
CA ALA A 59 -7.18 -2.84 13.88
C ALA A 59 -5.67 -2.55 13.84
N CYS A 60 -5.26 -1.30 13.57
CA CYS A 60 -3.85 -0.98 13.43
C CYS A 60 -3.10 -1.00 14.77
N PRO A 61 -2.14 -1.93 14.99
CA PRO A 61 -1.46 -2.08 16.28
C PRO A 61 -0.56 -0.89 16.64
N THR A 62 -0.16 -0.11 15.64
CA THR A 62 0.77 1.02 15.83
C THR A 62 0.09 2.39 15.70
N GLY A 63 -1.21 2.43 15.43
CA GLY A 63 -1.93 3.67 15.17
C GLY A 63 -1.35 4.45 13.98
N ALA A 64 -0.99 3.72 12.92
CA ALA A 64 -0.41 4.30 11.70
C ALA A 64 -1.46 4.85 10.72
N ILE A 65 -2.73 4.51 10.92
CA ILE A 65 -3.83 4.87 10.02
C ILE A 65 -4.73 5.88 10.72
N LEU A 66 -5.13 6.91 9.98
CA LEU A 66 -6.14 7.89 10.37
C LEU A 66 -7.25 7.89 9.33
N VAL A 67 -8.50 7.77 9.77
CA VAL A 67 -9.67 7.80 8.88
C VAL A 67 -10.72 8.76 9.45
N GLU A 68 -11.03 9.80 8.70
CA GLU A 68 -12.17 10.67 8.98
C GLU A 68 -13.27 10.40 7.96
N ALA A 69 -14.41 9.94 8.43
CA ALA A 69 -15.56 9.67 7.58
C ALA A 69 -16.44 10.91 7.39
N ALA A 70 -17.03 11.01 6.21
CA ALA A 70 -18.08 11.97 5.90
C ALA A 70 -19.27 11.29 5.22
N GLU A 71 -20.42 11.96 5.20
CA GLU A 71 -21.61 11.51 4.50
C GLU A 71 -21.48 11.81 3.00
N ASN A 72 -21.93 10.88 2.15
CA ASN A 72 -22.00 11.08 0.72
C ASN A 72 -23.14 12.05 0.38
N ASP A 73 -22.84 13.02 -0.47
CA ASP A 73 -23.88 13.83 -1.08
C ASP A 73 -24.54 13.02 -2.23
N PRO A 74 -25.89 12.98 -2.33
CA PRO A 74 -26.55 12.34 -3.45
C PRO A 74 -26.15 12.86 -4.83
N GLY A 75 -25.71 14.12 -4.92
CA GLY A 75 -25.26 14.76 -6.16
C GLY A 75 -23.78 14.55 -6.49
N ASP A 76 -22.94 14.15 -5.49
CA ASP A 76 -21.50 13.94 -5.65
C ASP A 76 -21.06 12.74 -4.82
N ARG A 77 -21.26 11.56 -5.37
CA ARG A 77 -20.97 10.30 -4.68
C ARG A 77 -19.53 9.87 -4.85
N HIS A 78 -18.83 9.75 -3.74
CA HIS A 78 -17.47 9.23 -3.69
C HIS A 78 -17.42 7.70 -3.54
N SER A 79 -18.39 7.11 -2.81
CA SER A 79 -18.48 5.67 -2.56
C SER A 79 -19.89 5.14 -2.78
N PRO A 80 -20.12 3.83 -2.96
CA PRO A 80 -21.47 3.27 -3.11
C PRO A 80 -22.30 3.31 -1.81
N GLY A 81 -21.64 3.50 -0.65
CA GLY A 81 -22.31 3.58 0.66
C GLY A 81 -22.89 4.95 0.97
N GLU A 82 -23.48 5.10 2.16
CA GLU A 82 -23.96 6.39 2.70
C GLU A 82 -22.80 7.28 3.16
N ARG A 83 -21.63 6.68 3.41
CA ARG A 83 -20.44 7.35 3.94
C ARG A 83 -19.22 7.01 3.08
N TYR A 84 -18.23 7.91 3.12
CA TYR A 84 -16.93 7.72 2.49
C TYR A 84 -15.82 8.21 3.41
N ALA A 85 -14.56 7.89 3.13
CA ALA A 85 -13.43 8.46 3.84
C ALA A 85 -13.12 9.84 3.24
N LYS A 86 -13.41 10.90 4.00
CA LYS A 86 -13.03 12.28 3.64
C LYS A 86 -11.53 12.45 3.74
N THR A 87 -10.95 12.04 4.87
CA THR A 87 -9.52 11.97 5.09
C THR A 87 -9.11 10.52 5.27
N TYR A 88 -8.05 10.10 4.63
CA TYR A 88 -7.42 8.80 4.82
C TYR A 88 -5.91 8.98 4.75
N GLU A 89 -5.24 8.67 5.83
CA GLU A 89 -3.79 8.82 5.93
C GLU A 89 -3.14 7.55 6.47
N VAL A 90 -1.99 7.19 5.92
CA VAL A 90 -1.15 6.09 6.40
C VAL A 90 0.25 6.61 6.67
N ASN A 91 0.65 6.61 7.94
CA ASN A 91 1.99 6.99 8.35
C ASN A 91 2.95 5.80 8.22
N LEU A 92 3.75 5.78 7.16
CA LEU A 92 4.71 4.71 6.88
C LEU A 92 5.84 4.61 7.90
N LEU A 93 6.14 5.70 8.66
CA LEU A 93 7.15 5.66 9.73
C LEU A 93 6.66 4.92 10.98
N ARG A 94 5.34 4.78 11.15
CA ARG A 94 4.72 4.00 12.23
C ARG A 94 4.30 2.61 11.78
N CYS A 95 4.05 2.44 10.49
CA CYS A 95 3.54 1.20 9.93
C CYS A 95 4.57 0.07 10.04
N VAL A 96 4.14 -1.10 10.51
CA VAL A 96 4.96 -2.33 10.57
C VAL A 96 4.62 -3.32 9.47
N PHE A 97 3.75 -2.94 8.53
CA PHE A 97 3.34 -3.77 7.39
C PHE A 97 2.76 -5.13 7.78
N CYS A 98 2.04 -5.20 8.91
CA CYS A 98 1.42 -6.44 9.43
C CYS A 98 0.30 -6.98 8.53
N GLY A 99 -0.45 -6.11 7.85
CA GLY A 99 -1.58 -6.48 6.99
C GLY A 99 -2.93 -6.51 7.70
N ASP A 100 -3.00 -6.26 9.01
CA ASP A 100 -4.25 -6.32 9.79
C ASP A 100 -5.31 -5.34 9.26
N CYS A 101 -4.90 -4.22 8.68
CA CYS A 101 -5.79 -3.25 8.05
C CYS A 101 -6.48 -3.81 6.80
N GLU A 102 -5.79 -4.65 6.01
CA GLU A 102 -6.34 -5.34 4.85
C GLU A 102 -7.33 -6.42 5.28
N GLU A 103 -6.98 -7.21 6.30
CA GLU A 103 -7.83 -8.27 6.85
C GLU A 103 -9.09 -7.72 7.53
N ALA A 104 -8.99 -6.56 8.20
CA ALA A 104 -10.10 -5.92 8.87
C ALA A 104 -11.07 -5.19 7.91
N CYS A 105 -10.71 -4.98 6.66
CA CYS A 105 -11.51 -4.20 5.72
C CYS A 105 -12.65 -5.02 5.11
N PRO A 106 -13.94 -4.74 5.42
CA PRO A 106 -15.07 -5.55 4.95
C PRO A 106 -15.35 -5.40 3.46
N VAL A 107 -14.81 -4.37 2.82
CA VAL A 107 -15.01 -4.06 1.39
C VAL A 107 -13.73 -4.19 0.57
N GLU A 108 -12.66 -4.71 1.18
CA GLU A 108 -11.34 -4.85 0.54
C GLU A 108 -10.86 -3.55 -0.13
N ALA A 109 -11.09 -2.42 0.54
CA ALA A 109 -10.73 -1.11 0.01
C ALA A 109 -9.23 -0.84 0.14
N ILE A 110 -8.62 -1.17 1.29
CA ILE A 110 -7.18 -1.05 1.50
C ILE A 110 -6.51 -2.40 1.25
N VAL A 111 -5.43 -2.38 0.51
CA VAL A 111 -4.61 -3.57 0.21
C VAL A 111 -3.13 -3.22 0.29
N LEU A 112 -2.30 -4.20 0.65
CA LEU A 112 -0.86 -4.08 0.57
C LEU A 112 -0.37 -4.62 -0.77
N THR A 113 0.31 -3.77 -1.52
CA THR A 113 0.85 -4.13 -2.83
C THR A 113 2.26 -4.73 -2.69
N GLN A 114 2.82 -5.21 -3.78
CA GLN A 114 4.21 -5.68 -3.82
C GLN A 114 5.22 -4.56 -4.08
N ALA A 115 4.76 -3.32 -4.25
CA ALA A 115 5.64 -2.18 -4.46
C ALA A 115 6.39 -1.83 -3.18
N ILE A 116 7.71 -1.64 -3.28
CA ILE A 116 8.53 -1.16 -2.16
C ILE A 116 8.27 0.34 -2.00
N PRO A 117 8.00 0.81 -0.77
CA PRO A 117 7.88 2.24 -0.51
C PRO A 117 9.15 2.98 -0.95
N GLN A 118 8.96 4.05 -1.71
CA GLN A 118 10.09 4.84 -2.17
C GLN A 118 10.74 5.60 -1.02
N PRO A 119 12.09 5.73 -1.01
CA PRO A 119 12.77 6.56 -0.04
C PRO A 119 12.41 8.03 -0.24
N GLN A 120 12.16 8.73 0.85
CA GLN A 120 11.79 10.14 0.86
C GLN A 120 12.83 10.95 1.63
N GLN A 121 13.03 12.20 1.23
CA GLN A 121 13.99 13.08 1.91
C GLN A 121 13.39 13.75 3.14
N GLU A 122 12.07 13.99 3.13
CA GLU A 122 11.37 14.69 4.18
C GLU A 122 10.46 13.74 4.97
N ARG A 123 10.38 13.98 6.27
CA ARG A 123 9.65 13.11 7.19
C ARG A 123 8.15 13.07 6.93
N HIS A 124 7.55 14.20 6.55
CA HIS A 124 6.11 14.28 6.28
C HIS A 124 5.71 13.57 4.98
N SER A 125 6.61 13.42 4.01
CA SER A 125 6.36 12.69 2.77
C SER A 125 6.18 11.17 2.98
N PHE A 126 6.42 10.67 4.19
CA PHE A 126 6.07 9.30 4.57
C PHE A 126 4.64 9.16 5.09
N ILE A 127 3.86 10.23 5.12
CA ILE A 127 2.43 10.18 5.39
C ILE A 127 1.71 10.14 4.04
N LEU A 128 1.29 8.94 3.64
CA LEU A 128 0.54 8.77 2.41
C LEU A 128 -0.88 9.29 2.62
N VAL A 129 -1.28 10.27 1.83
CA VAL A 129 -2.63 10.82 1.84
C VAL A 129 -3.55 10.05 0.89
N LYS A 130 -4.86 10.24 1.03
CA LYS A 130 -5.89 9.52 0.28
C LYS A 130 -5.65 9.53 -1.24
N ASP A 131 -5.33 10.67 -1.81
CA ASP A 131 -5.15 10.82 -3.26
C ASP A 131 -3.96 10.02 -3.77
N GLU A 132 -2.89 9.94 -3.00
CA GLU A 132 -1.72 9.10 -3.32
C GLU A 132 -2.02 7.61 -3.14
N LEU A 133 -2.85 7.25 -2.16
CA LEU A 133 -3.26 5.87 -1.93
C LEU A 133 -4.21 5.34 -3.01
N LEU A 134 -5.00 6.21 -3.63
CA LEU A 134 -5.91 5.87 -4.73
C LEU A 134 -5.19 5.71 -6.08
N GLN A 135 -3.92 6.13 -6.17
CA GLN A 135 -3.09 5.92 -7.34
C GLN A 135 -2.34 4.60 -7.22
N PRO A 136 -2.31 3.78 -8.29
CA PRO A 136 -1.51 2.56 -8.29
C PRO A 136 -0.03 2.93 -8.09
N PRO A 137 0.67 2.26 -7.15
CA PRO A 137 2.08 2.53 -6.93
C PRO A 137 2.91 2.05 -8.13
N GLU A 138 4.00 2.75 -8.42
CA GLU A 138 4.98 2.28 -9.39
C GLU A 138 5.62 0.98 -8.89
N PHE A 139 5.58 -0.06 -9.73
CA PHE A 139 6.20 -1.34 -9.41
C PHE A 139 7.68 -1.29 -9.80
N ASN A 140 8.53 -1.22 -8.79
CA ASN A 140 10.00 -1.17 -8.93
C ASN A 140 10.66 -2.47 -8.44
N VAL A 141 9.96 -3.59 -8.54
CA VAL A 141 10.42 -4.88 -8.01
C VAL A 141 10.24 -6.00 -9.04
N VAL A 142 11.05 -7.03 -8.92
CA VAL A 142 10.89 -8.30 -9.65
C VAL A 142 10.30 -9.32 -8.70
N ILE A 143 9.14 -9.90 -9.08
CA ILE A 143 8.50 -10.96 -8.29
C ILE A 143 9.26 -12.26 -8.54
N ARG A 144 9.73 -12.90 -7.46
CA ARG A 144 10.31 -14.24 -7.55
C ARG A 144 9.24 -15.25 -7.91
N PRO A 145 9.49 -16.16 -8.87
CA PRO A 145 8.60 -17.28 -9.10
C PRO A 145 8.52 -18.14 -7.83
N GLU A 146 7.35 -18.67 -7.55
CA GLU A 146 7.17 -19.67 -6.48
C GLU A 146 8.01 -20.90 -6.81
N GLN A 147 8.79 -21.39 -5.81
CA GLN A 147 9.59 -22.60 -5.93
C GLN A 147 8.75 -23.81 -5.58
#